data_7c2fb069442350fd530597f8b9b14dec
#
_entry.id   7c2fb069442350fd530597f8b9b14dec
#
_cell.length_a   1.000
_cell.length_b   1.000
_cell.length_c   1.000
_cell.angle_alpha   90.00
_cell.angle_beta   90.00
_cell.angle_gamma   90.00
#
_symmetry.space_group_name_H-M   'P 1'
#
loop_
_entity.id
_entity.type
_entity.pdbx_description
1 polymer ?
#
loop_
_entity_poly.entity_id
_entity_poly.type
_entity_poly.pdbx_seq_one_letter_code
_entity_poly.pdbx_strand_id
1 'polypeptide(L)'
;MYMRTLVAAGTMAVMSSSAYAGCGIYGSVKVLANDFPATQAVSAAMRACDGGSADITVNLNKDHKDLIVPAFTANPPEFTTSHVTNSTLVAVMNDGLAMPLDDLIAKHGAGIQDMQKVTIDGKVMAIAFMANAQHLFYRKDILDAAGVGVPTTYEEVLAAAEAIKSKGLMDYPIGGTYKAGWNLGEEFVNMYLGHGGAFFKPGTAEPSVNNAKGVATLEMMKALTGYMNPDYLTHDSNAIQAEWEAGNIALTNLWGSRAGAVTDGEGSTPEIEINTMFAAATSVAGGSVPSTTLWWDGFAIAKNASAADAEASFVAMMQGLSSDMAAANASDANWLIAGSEPRAAGVGVVASAAGGASPYPMLPWMGAMHGALGAEVADFLQGNESAEQTLADIEAAYTAAATEKGFL
;
A
#
# COMPACT_ATOMS: atom_id res chain seq x y z
N MET A 1 -52.74 -21.25 -58.85
CA MET A 1 -51.74 -21.74 -57.86
C MET A 1 -51.01 -20.52 -57.33
N TYR A 2 -51.49 -19.98 -56.17
CA TYR A 2 -51.01 -18.70 -55.63
C TYR A 2 -49.87 -18.94 -54.66
N MET A 3 -48.69 -18.37 -54.95
CA MET A 3 -47.55 -18.37 -54.09
C MET A 3 -47.63 -17.16 -53.17
N ARG A 4 -47.80 -17.37 -51.85
CA ARG A 4 -47.78 -16.32 -50.83
C ARG A 4 -46.33 -16.10 -50.38
N THR A 5 -45.82 -14.93 -50.63
CA THR A 5 -44.53 -14.46 -50.09
C THR A 5 -44.73 -13.98 -48.66
N LEU A 6 -44.09 -14.63 -47.69
CA LEU A 6 -43.98 -14.15 -46.28
C LEU A 6 -42.85 -13.13 -46.19
N VAL A 7 -43.18 -11.90 -45.83
CA VAL A 7 -42.22 -10.88 -45.43
C VAL A 7 -42.01 -11.00 -43.91
N ALA A 8 -40.83 -11.42 -43.49
CA ALA A 8 -40.45 -11.43 -42.11
C ALA A 8 -39.92 -10.00 -41.74
N ALA A 9 -40.69 -9.30 -40.91
CA ALA A 9 -40.26 -8.05 -40.30
C ALA A 9 -39.31 -8.35 -39.13
N GLY A 10 -38.02 -8.16 -39.33
CA GLY A 10 -37.03 -8.21 -38.27
C GLY A 10 -37.07 -6.93 -37.39
N THR A 11 -37.54 -7.07 -36.18
CA THR A 11 -37.42 -6.02 -35.15
C THR A 11 -35.98 -5.92 -34.70
N MET A 12 -35.26 -4.90 -35.16
CA MET A 12 -33.99 -4.48 -34.53
C MET A 12 -34.30 -3.91 -33.15
N ALA A 13 -33.94 -4.64 -32.11
CA ALA A 13 -33.84 -4.07 -30.77
C ALA A 13 -32.67 -3.09 -30.75
N VAL A 14 -32.96 -1.80 -30.78
CA VAL A 14 -31.99 -0.75 -30.47
C VAL A 14 -31.73 -0.85 -28.99
N MET A 15 -30.59 -1.47 -28.62
CA MET A 15 -30.04 -1.31 -27.28
C MET A 15 -29.60 0.15 -27.17
N SER A 16 -30.42 0.97 -26.54
CA SER A 16 -30.06 2.29 -26.07
C SER A 16 -29.03 2.10 -24.97
N SER A 17 -27.74 2.27 -25.32
CA SER A 17 -26.72 2.57 -24.33
C SER A 17 -27.15 3.90 -23.68
N SER A 18 -27.70 3.82 -22.48
CA SER A 18 -27.83 4.98 -21.61
C SER A 18 -26.42 5.51 -21.36
N ALA A 19 -26.05 6.56 -22.09
CA ALA A 19 -24.91 7.37 -21.71
C ALA A 19 -25.20 7.86 -20.27
N TYR A 20 -24.48 7.34 -19.31
CA TYR A 20 -24.49 7.86 -17.94
C TYR A 20 -23.96 9.29 -18.00
N ALA A 21 -24.86 10.26 -18.03
CA ALA A 21 -24.52 11.65 -17.88
C ALA A 21 -24.03 11.85 -16.43
N GLY A 22 -22.70 11.91 -16.24
CA GLY A 22 -22.00 12.46 -15.10
C GLY A 22 -22.56 12.19 -13.72
N CYS A 23 -22.80 10.93 -13.28
CA CYS A 23 -23.25 10.54 -11.92
C CYS A 23 -24.22 11.50 -11.19
N GLY A 24 -24.78 12.51 -11.86
CA GLY A 24 -25.65 13.53 -11.27
C GLY A 24 -24.97 14.50 -10.29
N ILE A 25 -23.66 14.65 -10.38
CA ILE A 25 -22.87 15.51 -9.48
C ILE A 25 -22.61 16.89 -10.08
N TYR A 26 -22.48 17.88 -9.18
CA TYR A 26 -22.20 19.29 -9.50
C TYR A 26 -21.03 19.73 -8.63
N GLY A 27 -19.93 20.15 -9.22
CA GLY A 27 -18.77 20.65 -8.52
C GLY A 27 -17.45 20.16 -9.11
N SER A 28 -16.36 20.53 -8.48
CA SER A 28 -15.01 20.13 -8.89
C SER A 28 -14.53 18.96 -8.05
N VAL A 29 -14.07 17.90 -8.71
CA VAL A 29 -13.45 16.74 -8.07
C VAL A 29 -11.99 16.70 -8.46
N LYS A 30 -11.12 17.00 -7.51
CA LYS A 30 -9.66 16.97 -7.70
C LYS A 30 -9.09 15.88 -6.83
N VAL A 31 -8.59 14.82 -7.47
CA VAL A 31 -8.09 13.61 -6.81
C VAL A 31 -6.57 13.62 -6.79
N LEU A 32 -5.97 13.46 -5.61
CA LEU A 32 -4.56 13.11 -5.43
C LEU A 32 -4.47 11.64 -5.02
N ALA A 33 -3.72 10.82 -5.74
CA ALA A 33 -3.52 9.43 -5.35
C ALA A 33 -2.10 8.93 -5.64
N ASN A 34 -1.70 7.87 -4.96
CA ASN A 34 -0.48 7.13 -5.29
C ASN A 34 -0.63 6.51 -6.70
N ASP A 35 0.48 6.17 -7.33
CA ASP A 35 0.51 5.61 -8.68
C ASP A 35 0.84 4.10 -8.62
N PHE A 36 -0.22 3.28 -8.61
CA PHE A 36 -0.15 1.82 -8.72
C PHE A 36 -1.50 1.26 -9.24
N PRO A 37 -1.56 0.00 -9.72
CA PRO A 37 -2.73 -0.52 -10.45
C PRO A 37 -4.09 -0.27 -9.79
N ALA A 38 -4.24 -0.57 -8.49
CA ALA A 38 -5.52 -0.39 -7.81
C ALA A 38 -5.99 1.09 -7.77
N THR A 39 -5.09 2.05 -7.49
CA THR A 39 -5.44 3.48 -7.50
C THR A 39 -5.68 4.01 -8.91
N GLN A 40 -5.01 3.46 -9.92
CA GLN A 40 -5.28 3.74 -11.34
C GLN A 40 -6.69 3.29 -11.71
N ALA A 41 -7.08 2.05 -11.36
CA ALA A 41 -8.41 1.50 -11.62
C ALA A 41 -9.52 2.31 -10.93
N VAL A 42 -9.37 2.59 -9.62
CA VAL A 42 -10.31 3.42 -8.86
C VAL A 42 -10.44 4.80 -9.47
N SER A 43 -9.32 5.45 -9.79
CA SER A 43 -9.31 6.80 -10.37
C SER A 43 -9.92 6.85 -11.76
N ALA A 44 -9.71 5.82 -12.58
CA ALA A 44 -10.34 5.69 -13.89
C ALA A 44 -11.87 5.55 -13.77
N ALA A 45 -12.35 4.77 -12.79
CA ALA A 45 -13.77 4.62 -12.52
C ALA A 45 -14.40 5.90 -11.94
N MET A 46 -13.67 6.67 -11.11
CA MET A 46 -14.10 8.01 -10.69
C MET A 46 -14.33 8.95 -11.88
N ARG A 47 -13.44 8.91 -12.88
CA ARG A 47 -13.57 9.72 -14.12
C ARG A 47 -14.79 9.38 -14.95
N ALA A 48 -15.41 8.21 -14.76
CA ALA A 48 -16.68 7.90 -15.42
C ALA A 48 -17.81 8.85 -14.99
N CYS A 49 -17.65 9.55 -13.86
CA CYS A 49 -18.54 10.62 -13.43
C CYS A 49 -18.26 11.99 -14.09
N ASP A 50 -17.18 12.12 -14.88
CA ASP A 50 -16.87 13.34 -15.61
C ASP A 50 -17.91 13.60 -16.70
N GLY A 51 -18.30 14.87 -16.81
CA GLY A 51 -19.30 15.28 -17.80
C GLY A 51 -20.50 16.03 -17.20
N GLY A 52 -21.16 16.81 -18.00
CA GLY A 52 -22.27 17.65 -17.56
C GLY A 52 -21.83 18.82 -16.70
N SER A 53 -21.99 18.72 -15.38
CA SER A 53 -21.70 19.80 -14.42
C SER A 53 -20.53 19.51 -13.49
N ALA A 54 -19.87 18.37 -13.64
CA ALA A 54 -18.68 18.00 -12.86
C ALA A 54 -17.41 18.07 -13.72
N ASP A 55 -16.32 18.56 -13.10
CA ASP A 55 -14.96 18.54 -13.65
C ASP A 55 -14.10 17.65 -12.75
N ILE A 56 -13.64 16.52 -13.30
CA ILE A 56 -12.85 15.53 -12.54
C ILE A 56 -11.42 15.50 -13.03
N THR A 57 -10.50 15.94 -12.18
CA THR A 57 -9.07 15.85 -12.42
C THR A 57 -8.42 14.83 -11.47
N VAL A 58 -7.46 14.08 -11.98
CA VAL A 58 -6.72 13.07 -11.20
C VAL A 58 -5.23 13.30 -11.38
N ASN A 59 -4.52 13.40 -10.27
CA ASN A 59 -3.07 13.42 -10.18
C ASN A 59 -2.61 12.12 -9.50
N LEU A 60 -2.03 11.21 -10.27
CA LEU A 60 -1.35 10.02 -9.77
C LEU A 60 0.12 10.36 -9.53
N ASN A 61 0.57 10.26 -8.28
CA ASN A 61 1.91 10.68 -7.90
C ASN A 61 2.49 9.77 -6.81
N LYS A 62 3.69 9.23 -7.05
CA LYS A 62 4.40 8.38 -6.09
C LYS A 62 4.69 9.06 -4.76
N ASP A 63 4.85 10.38 -4.79
CA ASP A 63 5.15 11.22 -3.62
C ASP A 63 3.86 11.82 -2.99
N HIS A 64 2.67 11.28 -3.32
CA HIS A 64 1.36 11.77 -2.84
C HIS A 64 1.31 11.94 -1.32
N LYS A 65 2.00 11.08 -0.57
CA LYS A 65 2.05 11.11 0.90
C LYS A 65 2.72 12.39 1.45
N ASP A 66 3.66 12.96 0.71
CA ASP A 66 4.33 14.21 1.09
C ASP A 66 3.53 15.44 0.64
N LEU A 67 2.66 15.26 -0.35
CA LEU A 67 1.85 16.32 -0.95
C LEU A 67 0.50 16.52 -0.25
N ILE A 68 -0.07 15.52 0.42
CA ILE A 68 -1.45 15.54 0.91
C ILE A 68 -1.68 16.62 1.97
N VAL A 69 -0.78 16.77 2.96
CA VAL A 69 -0.93 17.76 4.03
C VAL A 69 -0.91 19.19 3.47
N PRO A 70 0.11 19.63 2.70
CA PRO A 70 0.09 20.96 2.11
C PRO A 70 -1.11 21.18 1.16
N ALA A 71 -1.49 20.16 0.39
CA ALA A 71 -2.61 20.26 -0.55
C ALA A 71 -3.96 20.44 0.15
N PHE A 72 -4.20 19.76 1.28
CA PHE A 72 -5.42 19.91 2.08
C PHE A 72 -5.40 21.19 2.94
N THR A 73 -4.21 21.73 3.26
CA THR A 73 -4.06 23.00 3.99
C THR A 73 -4.42 24.21 3.12
N ALA A 74 -4.20 24.15 1.81
CA ALA A 74 -4.53 25.22 0.88
C ALA A 74 -6.03 25.59 0.97
N ASN A 75 -6.40 26.87 0.75
CA ASN A 75 -7.79 27.34 0.81
C ASN A 75 -8.12 28.20 -0.42
N PRO A 76 -8.96 27.71 -1.36
CA PRO A 76 -9.58 26.37 -1.39
C PRO A 76 -8.54 25.24 -1.47
N PRO A 77 -8.88 23.99 -1.11
CA PRO A 77 -7.91 22.89 -1.15
C PRO A 77 -7.44 22.65 -2.59
N GLU A 78 -6.17 22.31 -2.74
CA GLU A 78 -5.61 21.97 -4.06
C GLU A 78 -6.27 20.70 -4.61
N PHE A 79 -6.51 19.72 -3.74
CA PHE A 79 -7.26 18.49 -4.03
C PHE A 79 -8.45 18.38 -3.08
N THR A 80 -9.62 18.02 -3.61
CA THR A 80 -10.85 17.87 -2.82
C THR A 80 -10.92 16.52 -2.12
N THR A 81 -10.29 15.51 -2.70
CA THR A 81 -10.16 14.15 -2.13
C THR A 81 -8.76 13.60 -2.39
N SER A 82 -8.28 12.78 -1.48
CA SER A 82 -6.99 12.12 -1.64
C SER A 82 -7.01 10.69 -1.17
N HIS A 83 -6.22 9.86 -1.85
CA HIS A 83 -5.81 8.56 -1.38
C HIS A 83 -5.10 8.70 -0.02
N VAL A 84 -5.55 7.91 0.94
CA VAL A 84 -5.01 7.85 2.30
C VAL A 84 -4.77 6.42 2.72
N THR A 85 -3.82 6.27 3.63
CA THR A 85 -3.45 5.01 4.27
C THR A 85 -3.43 5.20 5.79
N ASN A 86 -3.08 4.16 6.53
CA ASN A 86 -2.88 4.24 7.98
C ASN A 86 -2.03 5.45 8.40
N SER A 87 -0.90 5.69 7.73
CA SER A 87 0.03 6.77 8.10
C SER A 87 -0.42 8.15 7.64
N THR A 88 -0.90 8.27 6.40
CA THR A 88 -1.27 9.57 5.82
C THR A 88 -2.58 10.11 6.39
N LEU A 89 -3.54 9.24 6.73
CA LEU A 89 -4.75 9.68 7.41
C LEU A 89 -4.43 10.30 8.77
N VAL A 90 -3.55 9.66 9.55
CA VAL A 90 -3.10 10.23 10.84
C VAL A 90 -2.47 11.61 10.65
N ALA A 91 -1.63 11.79 9.63
CA ALA A 91 -1.00 13.07 9.35
C ALA A 91 -2.04 14.18 9.07
N VAL A 92 -3.02 13.93 8.20
CA VAL A 92 -4.08 14.93 7.91
C VAL A 92 -5.04 15.13 9.09
N MET A 93 -5.25 14.11 9.93
CA MET A 93 -6.08 14.20 11.14
C MET A 93 -5.40 15.03 12.23
N ASN A 94 -4.09 14.92 12.43
CA ASN A 94 -3.33 15.73 13.38
C ASN A 94 -3.49 17.24 13.13
N ASP A 95 -3.54 17.62 11.85
CA ASP A 95 -3.72 19.01 11.44
C ASP A 95 -5.21 19.39 11.24
N GLY A 96 -6.13 18.45 11.51
CA GLY A 96 -7.58 18.68 11.39
C GLY A 96 -8.06 18.96 9.96
N LEU A 97 -7.40 18.37 8.96
CA LEU A 97 -7.59 18.67 7.53
C LEU A 97 -8.61 17.75 6.83
N ALA A 98 -8.96 16.61 7.39
CA ALA A 98 -10.00 15.74 6.86
C ALA A 98 -11.37 16.04 7.44
N MET A 99 -12.44 15.85 6.66
CA MET A 99 -13.82 15.99 7.13
C MET A 99 -14.43 14.64 7.50
N PRO A 100 -15.34 14.58 8.49
CA PRO A 100 -16.18 13.42 8.74
C PRO A 100 -17.07 13.10 7.54
N LEU A 101 -17.24 11.83 7.21
CA LEU A 101 -18.00 11.35 6.05
C LEU A 101 -19.40 10.84 6.40
N ASP A 102 -19.80 10.84 7.67
CA ASP A 102 -21.05 10.22 8.16
C ASP A 102 -22.29 10.73 7.42
N ASP A 103 -22.41 12.04 7.23
CA ASP A 103 -23.56 12.65 6.52
C ASP A 103 -23.57 12.26 5.02
N LEU A 104 -22.40 12.22 4.39
CA LEU A 104 -22.26 11.81 2.99
C LEU A 104 -22.55 10.31 2.83
N ILE A 105 -22.11 9.49 3.78
CA ILE A 105 -22.43 8.06 3.83
C ILE A 105 -23.93 7.85 3.97
N ALA A 106 -24.59 8.57 4.87
CA ALA A 106 -26.04 8.47 5.05
C ALA A 106 -26.81 8.82 3.77
N LYS A 107 -26.30 9.75 2.96
CA LYS A 107 -26.93 10.22 1.72
C LYS A 107 -26.59 9.37 0.49
N HIS A 108 -25.34 8.96 0.36
CA HIS A 108 -24.81 8.35 -0.87
C HIS A 108 -24.04 7.04 -0.65
N GLY A 109 -23.86 6.59 0.60
CA GLY A 109 -22.99 5.47 0.96
C GLY A 109 -23.66 4.09 0.85
N ALA A 110 -24.71 3.93 0.08
CA ALA A 110 -25.35 2.64 -0.11
C ALA A 110 -24.35 1.61 -0.67
N GLY A 111 -24.20 0.47 0.04
CA GLY A 111 -23.29 -0.60 -0.37
C GLY A 111 -21.91 -0.58 0.32
N ILE A 112 -21.56 0.49 1.04
CA ILE A 112 -20.32 0.50 1.84
C ILE A 112 -20.42 -0.57 2.94
N GLN A 113 -19.41 -1.45 2.99
CA GLN A 113 -19.29 -2.45 4.03
C GLN A 113 -18.74 -1.84 5.33
N ASP A 114 -19.06 -2.40 6.48
CA ASP A 114 -18.55 -1.87 7.76
C ASP A 114 -17.01 -1.91 7.84
N MET A 115 -16.38 -2.92 7.24
CA MET A 115 -14.93 -3.04 7.16
C MET A 115 -14.25 -1.96 6.31
N GLN A 116 -14.99 -1.23 5.47
CA GLN A 116 -14.47 -0.11 4.69
C GLN A 116 -14.47 1.21 5.47
N LYS A 117 -15.23 1.29 6.57
CA LYS A 117 -15.38 2.52 7.34
C LYS A 117 -14.22 2.73 8.31
N VAL A 118 -13.30 3.62 7.98
CA VAL A 118 -12.20 3.97 8.87
C VAL A 118 -12.68 4.99 9.88
N THR A 119 -12.92 4.52 11.12
CA THR A 119 -13.51 5.32 12.18
C THR A 119 -12.45 5.81 13.18
N ILE A 120 -12.39 7.11 13.39
CA ILE A 120 -11.53 7.78 14.37
C ILE A 120 -12.42 8.67 15.25
N ASP A 121 -12.29 8.55 16.56
CA ASP A 121 -13.10 9.29 17.55
C ASP A 121 -14.62 9.21 17.29
N GLY A 122 -15.08 8.03 16.87
CA GLY A 122 -16.49 7.74 16.60
C GLY A 122 -17.07 8.35 15.32
N LYS A 123 -16.22 8.89 14.43
CA LYS A 123 -16.60 9.42 13.12
C LYS A 123 -15.86 8.70 11.99
N VAL A 124 -16.54 8.47 10.88
CA VAL A 124 -15.93 7.87 9.70
C VAL A 124 -15.12 8.96 8.97
N MET A 125 -13.81 8.79 8.93
CA MET A 125 -12.88 9.78 8.37
C MET A 125 -12.35 9.40 6.99
N ALA A 126 -12.44 8.11 6.60
CA ALA A 126 -12.07 7.63 5.27
C ALA A 126 -12.87 6.38 4.90
N ILE A 127 -12.95 6.10 3.60
CA ILE A 127 -13.51 4.85 3.08
C ILE A 127 -12.35 4.03 2.52
N ALA A 128 -12.04 2.91 3.18
CA ALA A 128 -11.05 1.96 2.71
C ALA A 128 -11.59 1.14 1.52
N PHE A 129 -10.73 0.83 0.56
CA PHE A 129 -11.11 0.03 -0.60
C PHE A 129 -10.32 -1.28 -0.74
N MET A 130 -9.13 -1.36 -0.15
CA MET A 130 -8.31 -2.57 -0.17
C MET A 130 -7.55 -2.76 1.13
N ALA A 131 -7.23 -4.03 1.42
CA ALA A 131 -6.24 -4.41 2.43
C ALA A 131 -4.91 -4.69 1.76
N ASN A 132 -3.81 -4.34 2.45
CA ASN A 132 -2.46 -4.52 1.97
C ASN A 132 -1.52 -4.96 3.10
N ALA A 133 -0.44 -5.62 2.73
CA ALA A 133 0.71 -5.93 3.58
C ALA A 133 1.88 -6.26 2.67
N GLN A 134 3.10 -6.09 3.16
CA GLN A 134 4.22 -6.76 2.52
C GLN A 134 4.17 -8.24 2.87
N HIS A 135 4.49 -9.10 1.91
CA HIS A 135 4.56 -10.54 2.11
C HIS A 135 5.61 -11.16 1.21
N LEU A 136 5.94 -12.43 1.42
CA LEU A 136 6.97 -13.09 0.64
C LEU A 136 6.51 -13.36 -0.80
N PHE A 137 7.29 -12.87 -1.76
CA PHE A 137 7.32 -13.26 -3.16
C PHE A 137 8.54 -14.16 -3.34
N TYR A 138 8.38 -15.31 -4.01
CA TYR A 138 9.50 -16.18 -4.29
C TYR A 138 9.40 -16.84 -5.67
N ARG A 139 10.56 -17.03 -6.31
CA ARG A 139 10.74 -17.75 -7.56
C ARG A 139 10.92 -19.23 -7.26
N LYS A 140 9.83 -20.01 -7.50
CA LYS A 140 9.82 -21.45 -7.21
C LYS A 140 10.91 -22.21 -7.97
N ASP A 141 11.10 -21.91 -9.25
CA ASP A 141 12.12 -22.52 -10.11
C ASP A 141 13.55 -22.29 -9.58
N ILE A 142 13.84 -21.09 -9.10
CA ILE A 142 15.16 -20.76 -8.54
C ILE A 142 15.39 -21.45 -7.20
N LEU A 143 14.37 -21.52 -6.33
CA LEU A 143 14.47 -22.26 -5.07
C LEU A 143 14.66 -23.75 -5.32
N ASP A 144 13.92 -24.34 -6.26
CA ASP A 144 14.06 -25.74 -6.66
C ASP A 144 15.49 -26.01 -7.21
N ALA A 145 16.00 -25.16 -8.09
CA ALA A 145 17.35 -25.24 -8.63
C ALA A 145 18.43 -25.07 -7.54
N ALA A 146 18.17 -24.21 -6.56
CA ALA A 146 19.04 -24.06 -5.39
C ALA A 146 18.94 -25.25 -4.41
N GLY A 147 17.89 -26.06 -4.50
CA GLY A 147 17.66 -27.21 -3.61
C GLY A 147 17.23 -26.78 -2.20
N VAL A 148 16.52 -25.64 -2.09
CA VAL A 148 16.04 -25.09 -0.82
C VAL A 148 14.52 -25.01 -0.80
N GLY A 149 13.93 -25.10 0.39
CA GLY A 149 12.50 -24.91 0.59
C GLY A 149 12.10 -23.43 0.58
N VAL A 150 10.78 -23.18 0.64
CA VAL A 150 10.24 -21.83 0.81
C VAL A 150 10.62 -21.30 2.19
N PRO A 151 11.36 -20.17 2.29
CA PRO A 151 11.76 -19.63 3.58
C PRO A 151 10.57 -19.06 4.36
N THR A 152 10.57 -19.25 5.67
CA THR A 152 9.56 -18.75 6.59
C THR A 152 10.13 -17.72 7.57
N THR A 153 11.46 -17.67 7.68
CA THR A 153 12.19 -16.70 8.51
C THR A 153 13.22 -15.93 7.69
N TYR A 154 13.65 -14.79 8.17
CA TYR A 154 14.73 -14.02 7.50
C TYR A 154 16.07 -14.78 7.51
N GLU A 155 16.33 -15.59 8.53
CA GLU A 155 17.52 -16.46 8.56
C GLU A 155 17.45 -17.53 7.46
N GLU A 156 16.27 -18.08 7.19
CA GLU A 156 16.06 -18.99 6.07
C GLU A 156 16.15 -18.27 4.72
N VAL A 157 15.73 -16.99 4.63
CA VAL A 157 15.94 -16.14 3.44
C VAL A 157 17.43 -15.97 3.17
N LEU A 158 18.23 -15.64 4.20
CA LEU A 158 19.70 -15.53 4.05
C LEU A 158 20.33 -16.85 3.61
N ALA A 159 19.91 -17.98 4.20
CA ALA A 159 20.41 -19.30 3.82
C ALA A 159 20.03 -19.67 2.36
N ALA A 160 18.81 -19.34 1.93
CA ALA A 160 18.36 -19.53 0.55
C ALA A 160 19.16 -18.64 -0.42
N ALA A 161 19.37 -17.37 -0.06
CA ALA A 161 20.15 -16.43 -0.87
C ALA A 161 21.60 -16.90 -1.04
N GLU A 162 22.25 -17.40 0.02
CA GLU A 162 23.59 -17.97 -0.06
C GLU A 162 23.61 -19.23 -0.96
N ALA A 163 22.62 -20.10 -0.87
CA ALA A 163 22.53 -21.30 -1.72
C ALA A 163 22.32 -20.92 -3.21
N ILE A 164 21.51 -19.91 -3.51
CA ILE A 164 21.29 -19.40 -4.87
C ILE A 164 22.60 -18.83 -5.43
N LYS A 165 23.27 -17.96 -4.65
CA LYS A 165 24.50 -17.29 -5.04
C LYS A 165 25.66 -18.28 -5.22
N SER A 166 25.86 -19.21 -4.27
CA SER A 166 26.93 -20.20 -4.33
C SER A 166 26.82 -21.16 -5.51
N LYS A 167 25.61 -21.38 -6.03
CA LYS A 167 25.37 -22.17 -7.26
C LYS A 167 25.48 -21.32 -8.54
N GLY A 168 25.76 -20.03 -8.44
CA GLY A 168 25.87 -19.11 -9.58
C GLY A 168 24.54 -18.88 -10.30
N LEU A 169 23.41 -19.03 -9.62
CA LEU A 169 22.09 -18.83 -10.20
C LEU A 169 21.75 -17.33 -10.29
N MET A 170 22.09 -16.56 -9.27
CA MET A 170 21.95 -15.10 -9.20
C MET A 170 23.01 -14.50 -8.29
N ASP A 171 23.53 -13.31 -8.64
CA ASP A 171 24.50 -12.58 -7.81
C ASP A 171 23.82 -11.88 -6.63
N TYR A 172 22.61 -11.33 -6.85
CA TYR A 172 21.82 -10.58 -5.90
C TYR A 172 20.38 -11.11 -5.81
N PRO A 173 20.15 -12.26 -5.15
CA PRO A 173 18.86 -12.93 -5.19
C PRO A 173 17.77 -12.29 -4.34
N ILE A 174 18.08 -11.28 -3.49
CA ILE A 174 17.12 -10.61 -2.61
C ILE A 174 16.78 -9.24 -3.16
N GLY A 175 15.48 -8.91 -3.23
CA GLY A 175 14.98 -7.56 -3.37
C GLY A 175 14.49 -7.01 -2.03
N GLY A 176 14.59 -5.69 -1.83
CA GLY A 176 14.04 -5.01 -0.66
C GLY A 176 13.67 -3.56 -1.00
N THR A 177 12.59 -3.05 -0.43
CA THR A 177 12.14 -1.67 -0.65
C THR A 177 12.93 -0.70 0.24
N TYR A 178 14.24 -0.69 0.08
CA TYR A 178 15.20 -0.01 0.96
C TYR A 178 15.53 1.43 0.54
N LYS A 179 14.78 2.03 -0.40
CA LYS A 179 14.96 3.44 -0.75
C LYS A 179 14.93 4.29 0.51
N ALA A 180 16.00 5.08 0.72
CA ALA A 180 16.12 5.99 1.85
C ALA A 180 14.88 6.88 1.99
N GLY A 181 14.48 7.15 3.22
CA GLY A 181 13.23 7.80 3.55
C GLY A 181 12.11 6.82 3.91
N TRP A 182 10.88 7.09 3.48
CA TRP A 182 9.69 6.36 3.93
C TRP A 182 9.79 4.84 3.77
N ASN A 183 10.28 4.36 2.61
CA ASN A 183 10.37 2.91 2.36
C ASN A 183 11.32 2.22 3.34
N LEU A 184 12.50 2.80 3.57
CA LEU A 184 13.49 2.24 4.49
C LEU A 184 12.97 2.24 5.94
N GLY A 185 12.24 3.30 6.33
CA GLY A 185 11.56 3.36 7.62
C GLY A 185 10.52 2.25 7.79
N GLU A 186 9.75 1.93 6.74
CA GLU A 186 8.75 0.87 6.77
C GLU A 186 9.39 -0.52 6.92
N GLU A 187 10.50 -0.79 6.25
CA GLU A 187 11.23 -2.05 6.40
C GLU A 187 11.72 -2.26 7.85
N PHE A 188 12.21 -1.18 8.48
CA PHE A 188 12.54 -1.22 9.90
C PHE A 188 11.30 -1.47 10.76
N VAL A 189 10.19 -0.76 10.52
CA VAL A 189 8.93 -0.91 11.26
C VAL A 189 8.44 -2.35 11.22
N ASN A 190 8.40 -2.95 10.04
CA ASN A 190 7.94 -4.32 9.83
C ASN A 190 8.79 -5.32 10.61
N MET A 191 10.10 -5.23 10.48
CA MET A 191 11.02 -6.17 11.13
C MET A 191 11.08 -5.98 12.66
N TYR A 192 11.05 -4.73 13.13
CA TYR A 192 11.06 -4.41 14.56
C TYR A 192 9.82 -4.92 15.28
N LEU A 193 8.63 -4.79 14.66
CA LEU A 193 7.41 -5.39 15.18
C LEU A 193 7.46 -6.92 15.16
N GLY A 194 8.08 -7.52 14.15
CA GLY A 194 8.35 -8.95 14.08
C GLY A 194 9.20 -9.46 15.26
N HIS A 195 10.16 -8.66 15.72
CA HIS A 195 10.90 -8.90 16.96
C HIS A 195 10.07 -8.66 18.23
N GLY A 196 8.79 -8.27 18.10
CA GLY A 196 7.95 -7.87 19.23
C GLY A 196 8.42 -6.56 19.86
N GLY A 197 8.99 -5.66 19.05
CA GLY A 197 9.40 -4.31 19.45
C GLY A 197 8.21 -3.42 19.77
N ALA A 198 8.43 -2.39 20.57
CA ALA A 198 7.48 -1.34 20.84
C ALA A 198 8.18 0.02 20.62
N PHE A 199 7.65 0.84 19.73
CA PHE A 199 8.26 2.12 19.35
C PHE A 199 8.28 3.13 20.50
N PHE A 200 7.31 3.03 21.41
CA PHE A 200 7.10 4.00 22.49
C PHE A 200 6.90 3.30 23.81
N LYS A 201 7.17 3.99 24.89
CA LYS A 201 6.80 3.54 26.22
C LYS A 201 5.26 3.47 26.33
N PRO A 202 4.70 2.48 27.04
CA PRO A 202 3.26 2.27 27.08
C PRO A 202 2.46 3.53 27.45
N GLY A 203 1.53 3.93 26.56
CA GLY A 203 0.60 5.05 26.77
C GLY A 203 1.24 6.44 26.66
N THR A 204 2.45 6.55 26.13
CA THR A 204 3.18 7.82 25.99
C THR A 204 3.70 8.00 24.56
N ALA A 205 4.18 9.22 24.26
CA ALA A 205 4.94 9.51 23.05
C ALA A 205 6.48 9.34 23.26
N GLU A 206 6.93 8.92 24.44
CA GLU A 206 8.36 8.72 24.70
C GLU A 206 8.90 7.54 23.86
N PRO A 207 10.00 7.74 23.09
CA PRO A 207 10.57 6.70 22.25
C PRO A 207 11.14 5.53 23.05
N SER A 208 11.19 4.36 22.44
CA SER A 208 11.68 3.12 23.05
C SER A 208 12.28 2.17 22.02
N VAL A 209 12.96 2.67 20.97
CA VAL A 209 13.55 1.82 19.92
C VAL A 209 15.01 1.48 20.18
N ASN A 210 15.71 2.27 20.99
CA ASN A 210 17.11 2.03 21.37
C ASN A 210 17.21 0.90 22.41
N ASN A 211 17.11 -0.32 21.92
CA ASN A 211 17.15 -1.55 22.73
C ASN A 211 17.64 -2.74 21.90
N ALA A 212 17.81 -3.91 22.54
CA ALA A 212 18.34 -5.10 21.89
C ALA A 212 17.52 -5.56 20.64
N LYS A 213 16.21 -5.30 20.59
CA LYS A 213 15.37 -5.65 19.42
C LYS A 213 15.65 -4.69 18.26
N GLY A 214 15.88 -3.40 18.56
CA GLY A 214 16.31 -2.42 17.56
C GLY A 214 17.66 -2.80 16.95
N VAL A 215 18.63 -3.16 17.78
CA VAL A 215 19.94 -3.67 17.31
C VAL A 215 19.76 -4.91 16.41
N ALA A 216 19.00 -5.91 16.87
CA ALA A 216 18.76 -7.13 16.09
C ALA A 216 18.06 -6.84 14.74
N THR A 217 17.15 -5.86 14.72
CA THR A 217 16.49 -5.39 13.48
C THR A 217 17.50 -4.82 12.50
N LEU A 218 18.33 -3.88 12.95
CA LEU A 218 19.35 -3.25 12.10
C LEU A 218 20.37 -4.27 11.59
N GLU A 219 20.85 -5.19 12.44
CA GLU A 219 21.80 -6.22 12.05
C GLU A 219 21.22 -7.19 11.00
N MET A 220 19.94 -7.58 11.14
CA MET A 220 19.29 -8.43 10.14
C MET A 220 19.10 -7.66 8.82
N MET A 221 18.65 -6.41 8.86
CA MET A 221 18.55 -5.57 7.67
C MET A 221 19.91 -5.45 6.96
N LYS A 222 20.99 -5.24 7.71
CA LYS A 222 22.37 -5.19 7.18
C LYS A 222 22.78 -6.51 6.54
N ALA A 223 22.49 -7.65 7.18
CA ALA A 223 22.82 -8.96 6.64
C ALA A 223 22.14 -9.22 5.29
N LEU A 224 20.87 -8.82 5.15
CA LEU A 224 20.10 -8.95 3.91
C LEU A 224 20.72 -8.12 2.76
N THR A 225 21.27 -6.92 3.04
CA THR A 225 21.89 -6.09 1.99
C THR A 225 23.09 -6.76 1.32
N GLY A 226 23.75 -7.74 1.94
CA GLY A 226 24.83 -8.53 1.35
C GLY A 226 24.40 -9.38 0.14
N TYR A 227 23.10 -9.57 -0.04
CA TYR A 227 22.47 -10.32 -1.13
C TYR A 227 21.55 -9.48 -2.00
N MET A 228 21.51 -8.15 -1.79
CA MET A 228 20.78 -7.18 -2.60
C MET A 228 21.70 -6.49 -3.61
N ASN A 229 21.12 -5.97 -4.68
CA ASN A 229 21.82 -5.05 -5.58
C ASN A 229 22.48 -3.92 -4.77
N PRO A 230 23.75 -3.55 -5.02
CA PRO A 230 24.44 -2.48 -4.30
C PRO A 230 23.70 -1.14 -4.25
N ASP A 231 22.83 -0.86 -5.21
CA ASP A 231 22.03 0.36 -5.29
C ASP A 231 20.71 0.29 -4.45
N TYR A 232 20.60 -0.68 -3.53
CA TYR A 232 19.39 -0.97 -2.74
C TYR A 232 18.77 0.28 -2.06
N LEU A 233 19.57 1.26 -1.67
CA LEU A 233 19.07 2.53 -1.07
C LEU A 233 18.33 3.44 -2.07
N THR A 234 18.24 3.06 -3.32
CA THR A 234 17.45 3.76 -4.35
C THR A 234 16.18 3.00 -4.74
N HIS A 235 16.02 1.75 -4.29
CA HIS A 235 14.95 0.87 -4.70
C HIS A 235 13.68 1.07 -3.87
N ASP A 236 12.66 1.68 -4.47
CA ASP A 236 11.29 1.70 -3.98
C ASP A 236 10.50 0.49 -4.52
N SER A 237 9.20 0.42 -4.18
CA SER A 237 8.34 -0.70 -4.58
C SER A 237 8.23 -0.86 -6.10
N ASN A 238 8.31 0.24 -6.88
CA ASN A 238 8.25 0.16 -8.33
C ASN A 238 9.57 -0.39 -8.91
N ALA A 239 10.71 0.01 -8.33
CA ALA A 239 12.02 -0.52 -8.72
C ALA A 239 12.10 -2.02 -8.42
N ILE A 240 11.64 -2.47 -7.25
CA ILE A 240 11.63 -3.91 -6.91
C ILE A 240 10.67 -4.70 -7.79
N GLN A 241 9.50 -4.15 -8.16
CA GLN A 241 8.62 -4.77 -9.14
C GLN A 241 9.35 -4.94 -10.48
N ALA A 242 10.03 -3.90 -10.98
CA ALA A 242 10.77 -3.98 -12.24
C ALA A 242 11.94 -4.99 -12.18
N GLU A 243 12.68 -5.08 -11.05
CA GLU A 243 13.73 -6.10 -10.84
C GLU A 243 13.14 -7.52 -10.83
N TRP A 244 11.93 -7.70 -10.27
CA TRP A 244 11.21 -8.97 -10.31
C TRP A 244 10.82 -9.36 -11.73
N GLU A 245 10.17 -8.46 -12.46
CA GLU A 245 9.72 -8.66 -13.84
C GLU A 245 10.90 -8.95 -14.78
N ALA A 246 12.05 -8.32 -14.53
CA ALA A 246 13.29 -8.61 -15.25
C ALA A 246 13.96 -9.94 -14.87
N GLY A 247 13.49 -10.60 -13.81
CA GLY A 247 14.07 -11.86 -13.32
C GLY A 247 15.40 -11.71 -12.59
N ASN A 248 15.71 -10.53 -12.08
CA ASN A 248 16.98 -10.20 -11.42
C ASN A 248 17.01 -10.61 -9.94
N ILE A 249 15.85 -10.87 -9.32
CA ILE A 249 15.71 -11.28 -7.93
C ILE A 249 14.82 -12.52 -7.80
N ALA A 250 15.01 -13.28 -6.74
CA ALA A 250 14.28 -14.53 -6.47
C ALA A 250 13.45 -14.49 -5.18
N LEU A 251 13.75 -13.59 -4.26
CA LEU A 251 13.13 -13.47 -2.94
C LEU A 251 12.93 -12.00 -2.60
N THR A 252 11.73 -11.63 -2.16
CA THR A 252 11.46 -10.30 -1.62
C THR A 252 10.23 -10.31 -0.74
N ASN A 253 10.21 -9.55 0.36
CA ASN A 253 8.96 -9.11 0.96
C ASN A 253 8.52 -7.85 0.23
N LEU A 254 7.40 -7.91 -0.48
CA LEU A 254 6.89 -6.82 -1.30
C LEU A 254 5.39 -6.64 -1.05
N TRP A 255 4.87 -5.45 -1.33
CA TRP A 255 3.46 -5.13 -1.18
C TRP A 255 2.57 -6.05 -2.01
N GLY A 256 1.55 -6.63 -1.39
CA GLY A 256 0.56 -7.48 -2.05
C GLY A 256 -0.14 -6.79 -3.23
N SER A 257 -0.26 -5.45 -3.21
CA SER A 257 -0.75 -4.66 -4.34
C SER A 257 0.12 -4.74 -5.61
N ARG A 258 1.31 -5.35 -5.55
CA ARG A 258 2.18 -5.61 -6.71
C ARG A 258 2.02 -7.02 -7.27
N ALA A 259 1.36 -7.90 -6.52
CA ALA A 259 1.27 -9.31 -6.88
C ALA A 259 0.52 -9.54 -8.20
N GLY A 260 -0.52 -8.76 -8.47
CA GLY A 260 -1.22 -8.79 -9.76
C GLY A 260 -0.30 -8.43 -10.92
N ALA A 261 0.39 -7.28 -10.82
CA ALA A 261 1.25 -6.77 -11.90
C ALA A 261 2.40 -7.71 -12.27
N VAL A 262 3.02 -8.39 -11.29
CA VAL A 262 4.11 -9.34 -11.60
C VAL A 262 3.62 -10.68 -12.18
N THR A 263 2.31 -10.86 -12.32
CA THR A 263 1.67 -12.11 -12.83
C THR A 263 0.63 -11.86 -13.92
N ASP A 264 0.58 -10.67 -14.53
CA ASP A 264 -0.44 -10.30 -15.53
C ASP A 264 -0.01 -10.48 -16.98
N GLY A 265 1.21 -10.90 -17.25
CA GLY A 265 1.78 -11.05 -18.58
C GLY A 265 2.36 -9.77 -19.17
N GLU A 266 2.36 -8.68 -18.40
CA GLU A 266 2.97 -7.41 -18.77
C GLU A 266 4.30 -7.23 -18.02
N GLY A 267 5.40 -6.99 -18.72
CA GLY A 267 6.72 -6.77 -18.10
C GLY A 267 7.51 -8.04 -17.78
N SER A 268 6.87 -9.15 -17.41
CA SER A 268 7.50 -10.44 -17.11
C SER A 268 7.50 -11.40 -18.29
N THR A 269 8.41 -12.38 -18.26
CA THR A 269 8.33 -13.53 -19.18
C THR A 269 7.35 -14.58 -18.62
N PRO A 270 6.72 -15.43 -19.47
CA PRO A 270 5.85 -16.51 -19.00
C PRO A 270 6.53 -17.45 -17.99
N GLU A 271 7.86 -17.62 -18.08
CA GLU A 271 8.64 -18.43 -17.12
C GLU A 271 8.67 -17.77 -15.73
N ILE A 272 8.85 -16.45 -15.67
CA ILE A 272 8.84 -15.69 -14.41
C ILE A 272 7.45 -15.76 -13.77
N GLU A 273 6.39 -15.50 -14.57
CA GLU A 273 5.02 -15.49 -14.10
C GLU A 273 4.59 -16.82 -13.47
N ILE A 274 4.74 -17.94 -14.20
CA ILE A 274 4.30 -19.25 -13.73
C ILE A 274 5.10 -19.76 -12.53
N ASN A 275 6.29 -19.22 -12.30
CA ASN A 275 7.17 -19.56 -11.17
C ASN A 275 7.13 -18.50 -10.05
N THR A 276 6.37 -17.42 -10.21
CA THR A 276 6.11 -16.44 -9.15
C THR A 276 5.09 -16.99 -8.18
N MET A 277 5.50 -17.16 -6.92
CA MET A 277 4.66 -17.68 -5.86
C MET A 277 4.66 -16.75 -4.66
N PHE A 278 3.64 -16.87 -3.82
CA PHE A 278 3.40 -16.01 -2.67
C PHE A 278 3.25 -16.82 -1.39
N ALA A 279 3.72 -16.25 -0.28
CA ALA A 279 3.55 -16.80 1.07
C ALA A 279 3.35 -15.66 2.08
N ALA A 280 3.06 -15.98 3.34
CA ALA A 280 3.09 -14.99 4.43
C ALA A 280 4.44 -14.28 4.47
N ALA A 281 4.49 -13.05 4.98
CA ALA A 281 5.74 -12.38 5.27
C ALA A 281 6.62 -13.26 6.17
N THR A 282 7.92 -13.18 5.96
CA THR A 282 8.88 -13.93 6.80
C THR A 282 8.87 -13.40 8.23
N SER A 283 9.05 -14.28 9.21
CA SER A 283 9.25 -13.91 10.61
C SER A 283 10.73 -13.74 10.92
N VAL A 284 11.05 -13.23 12.11
CA VAL A 284 12.41 -13.30 12.66
C VAL A 284 12.60 -14.57 13.46
N ALA A 285 13.83 -15.09 13.59
CA ALA A 285 14.13 -16.35 14.27
C ALA A 285 13.54 -16.40 15.68
N GLY A 286 12.92 -17.55 15.99
CA GLY A 286 12.26 -17.79 17.26
C GLY A 286 10.88 -17.14 17.38
N GLY A 287 10.44 -16.34 16.39
CA GLY A 287 9.12 -15.77 16.30
C GLY A 287 8.22 -16.52 15.32
N SER A 288 6.91 -16.45 15.53
CA SER A 288 5.90 -16.99 14.60
C SER A 288 5.04 -15.89 13.96
N VAL A 289 5.25 -14.64 14.38
CA VAL A 289 4.51 -13.50 13.86
C VAL A 289 5.19 -13.00 12.60
N PRO A 290 4.47 -12.88 11.47
CA PRO A 290 5.03 -12.32 10.25
C PRO A 290 5.54 -10.89 10.47
N SER A 291 6.76 -10.61 10.00
CA SER A 291 7.41 -9.30 10.10
C SER A 291 6.87 -8.38 9.03
N THR A 292 5.64 -7.96 9.20
CA THR A 292 4.93 -7.02 8.32
C THR A 292 3.86 -6.30 9.10
N THR A 293 3.44 -5.16 8.58
CA THR A 293 2.28 -4.42 9.08
C THR A 293 1.09 -4.59 8.15
N LEU A 294 -0.11 -4.61 8.75
CA LEU A 294 -1.36 -4.61 7.99
C LEU A 294 -1.77 -3.18 7.69
N TRP A 295 -2.05 -2.96 6.42
CA TRP A 295 -2.45 -1.67 5.87
C TRP A 295 -3.83 -1.75 5.23
N TRP A 296 -4.45 -0.61 5.12
CA TRP A 296 -5.57 -0.37 4.23
C TRP A 296 -5.26 0.87 3.37
N ASP A 297 -5.81 0.89 2.19
CA ASP A 297 -5.79 2.02 1.27
C ASP A 297 -7.23 2.50 1.11
N GLY A 298 -7.45 3.80 1.17
CA GLY A 298 -8.77 4.43 1.15
C GLY A 298 -8.72 5.84 0.60
N PHE A 299 -9.86 6.55 0.71
CA PHE A 299 -9.96 7.96 0.35
C PHE A 299 -10.56 8.77 1.49
N ALA A 300 -10.02 9.97 1.68
CA ALA A 300 -10.54 11.00 2.56
C ALA A 300 -10.88 12.27 1.76
N ILE A 301 -11.71 13.14 2.33
CA ILE A 301 -12.12 14.41 1.72
C ILE A 301 -11.55 15.56 2.56
N ALA A 302 -11.04 16.59 1.88
CA ALA A 302 -10.51 17.80 2.52
C ALA A 302 -11.62 18.56 3.27
N LYS A 303 -11.35 18.94 4.53
CA LYS A 303 -12.31 19.62 5.39
C LYS A 303 -12.78 20.99 4.87
N ASN A 304 -11.91 21.66 4.14
CA ASN A 304 -12.15 23.00 3.57
C ASN A 304 -12.65 22.95 2.12
N ALA A 305 -12.99 21.76 1.58
CA ALA A 305 -13.72 21.66 0.33
C ALA A 305 -15.12 22.29 0.47
N SER A 306 -15.62 22.93 -0.59
CA SER A 306 -16.99 23.40 -0.60
C SER A 306 -17.98 22.24 -0.43
N ALA A 307 -19.18 22.49 0.08
CA ALA A 307 -20.18 21.43 0.26
C ALA A 307 -20.50 20.72 -1.08
N ALA A 308 -20.53 21.46 -2.18
CA ALA A 308 -20.76 20.90 -3.51
C ALA A 308 -19.59 20.03 -3.97
N ASP A 309 -18.34 20.48 -3.78
CA ASP A 309 -17.15 19.71 -4.17
C ASP A 309 -16.95 18.48 -3.28
N ALA A 310 -17.26 18.59 -1.99
CA ALA A 310 -17.21 17.44 -1.06
C ALA A 310 -18.23 16.38 -1.44
N GLU A 311 -19.48 16.76 -1.75
CA GLU A 311 -20.52 15.84 -2.19
C GLU A 311 -20.15 15.20 -3.54
N ALA A 312 -19.68 16.00 -4.51
CA ALA A 312 -19.20 15.52 -5.80
C ALA A 312 -18.04 14.53 -5.65
N SER A 313 -17.06 14.85 -4.79
CA SER A 313 -15.92 13.98 -4.51
C SER A 313 -16.36 12.66 -3.88
N PHE A 314 -17.33 12.67 -2.97
CA PHE A 314 -17.85 11.46 -2.36
C PHE A 314 -18.60 10.58 -3.36
N VAL A 315 -19.46 11.16 -4.21
CA VAL A 315 -20.18 10.39 -5.24
C VAL A 315 -19.22 9.80 -6.28
N ALA A 316 -18.22 10.57 -6.73
CA ALA A 316 -17.18 10.05 -7.62
C ALA A 316 -16.39 8.92 -6.95
N MET A 317 -16.06 9.07 -5.65
CA MET A 317 -15.43 8.01 -4.85
C MET A 317 -16.30 6.75 -4.84
N MET A 318 -17.61 6.86 -4.60
CA MET A 318 -18.50 5.69 -4.61
C MET A 318 -18.55 5.00 -5.97
N GLN A 319 -18.48 5.74 -7.08
CA GLN A 319 -18.34 5.17 -8.42
C GLN A 319 -16.99 4.47 -8.59
N GLY A 320 -15.91 5.09 -8.10
CA GLY A 320 -14.57 4.50 -8.06
C GLY A 320 -14.48 3.22 -7.24
N LEU A 321 -15.32 3.09 -6.20
CA LEU A 321 -15.37 1.94 -5.30
C LEU A 321 -16.55 1.00 -5.60
N SER A 322 -17.04 0.98 -6.85
CA SER A 322 -18.13 0.11 -7.25
C SER A 322 -17.70 -1.36 -7.36
N SER A 323 -18.66 -2.28 -7.16
CA SER A 323 -18.43 -3.72 -7.38
C SER A 323 -18.02 -4.05 -8.82
N ASP A 324 -18.52 -3.31 -9.80
CA ASP A 324 -18.16 -3.50 -11.20
C ASP A 324 -16.69 -3.15 -11.46
N MET A 325 -16.21 -2.03 -10.87
CA MET A 325 -14.80 -1.66 -10.94
C MET A 325 -13.93 -2.75 -10.29
N ALA A 326 -14.27 -3.20 -9.08
CA ALA A 326 -13.50 -4.22 -8.37
C ALA A 326 -13.49 -5.57 -9.11
N ALA A 327 -14.62 -5.95 -9.73
CA ALA A 327 -14.71 -7.17 -10.52
C ALA A 327 -13.88 -7.11 -11.82
N ALA A 328 -13.87 -5.95 -12.50
CA ALA A 328 -13.08 -5.74 -13.71
C ALA A 328 -11.56 -5.74 -13.43
N ASN A 329 -11.14 -5.35 -12.21
CA ASN A 329 -9.74 -5.22 -11.80
C ASN A 329 -9.43 -6.16 -10.62
N ALA A 330 -9.98 -7.36 -10.64
CA ALA A 330 -9.97 -8.27 -9.49
C ALA A 330 -8.56 -8.73 -9.06
N SER A 331 -7.57 -8.69 -9.97
CA SER A 331 -6.16 -9.03 -9.70
C SER A 331 -5.36 -7.91 -9.03
N ASP A 332 -5.84 -6.65 -9.11
CA ASP A 332 -5.03 -5.48 -8.77
C ASP A 332 -4.97 -5.21 -7.26
N ALA A 333 -5.88 -5.80 -6.48
CA ALA A 333 -5.90 -5.59 -5.03
C ALA A 333 -6.67 -6.70 -4.27
N ASN A 334 -6.44 -6.74 -2.96
CA ASN A 334 -7.35 -7.41 -2.02
C ASN A 334 -8.49 -6.44 -1.69
N TRP A 335 -9.48 -6.38 -2.57
CA TRP A 335 -10.59 -5.45 -2.46
C TRP A 335 -11.44 -5.72 -1.23
N LEU A 336 -11.75 -4.67 -0.46
CA LEU A 336 -12.72 -4.69 0.64
C LEU A 336 -14.17 -4.41 0.18
N ILE A 337 -14.35 -4.32 -1.13
CA ILE A 337 -15.60 -3.96 -1.80
C ILE A 337 -16.52 -5.20 -1.86
N ALA A 338 -17.81 -4.98 -1.65
CA ALA A 338 -18.80 -6.06 -1.66
C ALA A 338 -18.78 -6.88 -2.97
N GLY A 339 -18.82 -8.20 -2.85
CA GLY A 339 -18.78 -9.13 -3.97
C GLY A 339 -17.39 -9.45 -4.50
N SER A 340 -16.34 -8.89 -3.91
CA SER A 340 -14.96 -9.26 -4.24
C SER A 340 -14.56 -10.56 -3.54
N GLU A 341 -13.88 -11.43 -4.28
CA GLU A 341 -13.34 -12.69 -3.76
C GLU A 341 -11.82 -12.61 -3.62
N PRO A 342 -11.24 -13.23 -2.57
CA PRO A 342 -9.79 -13.31 -2.44
C PRO A 342 -9.15 -13.95 -3.67
N ARG A 343 -8.08 -13.36 -4.18
CA ARG A 343 -7.32 -13.88 -5.32
C ARG A 343 -6.04 -14.59 -4.86
N ALA A 344 -5.47 -15.41 -5.74
CA ALA A 344 -4.22 -16.11 -5.45
C ALA A 344 -3.09 -15.16 -5.02
N ALA A 345 -2.99 -13.98 -5.67
CA ALA A 345 -2.05 -12.93 -5.32
C ALA A 345 -2.28 -12.32 -3.91
N GLY A 346 -3.49 -12.43 -3.37
CA GLY A 346 -3.82 -11.98 -2.01
C GLY A 346 -3.47 -12.98 -0.90
N VAL A 347 -3.07 -14.20 -1.25
CA VAL A 347 -2.81 -15.27 -0.28
C VAL A 347 -1.79 -14.84 0.77
N GLY A 348 -0.72 -14.15 0.37
CA GLY A 348 0.32 -13.69 1.29
C GLY A 348 -0.20 -12.65 2.31
N VAL A 349 -1.05 -11.71 1.89
CA VAL A 349 -1.67 -10.71 2.77
C VAL A 349 -2.58 -11.40 3.80
N VAL A 350 -3.46 -12.31 3.33
CA VAL A 350 -4.38 -13.06 4.19
C VAL A 350 -3.61 -13.97 5.16
N ALA A 351 -2.56 -14.66 4.68
CA ALA A 351 -1.73 -15.53 5.51
C ALA A 351 -0.97 -14.73 6.57
N SER A 352 -0.46 -13.54 6.25
CA SER A 352 0.21 -12.66 7.20
C SER A 352 -0.75 -12.17 8.28
N ALA A 353 -1.97 -11.77 7.89
CA ALA A 353 -3.01 -11.37 8.84
C ALA A 353 -3.41 -12.55 9.76
N ALA A 354 -3.62 -13.74 9.21
CA ALA A 354 -3.93 -14.95 9.99
C ALA A 354 -2.77 -15.38 10.90
N GLY A 355 -1.53 -15.09 10.51
CA GLY A 355 -0.31 -15.30 11.30
C GLY A 355 -0.15 -14.31 12.45
N GLY A 356 -1.03 -13.32 12.59
CA GLY A 356 -1.04 -12.35 13.67
C GLY A 356 -0.19 -11.10 13.42
N ALA A 357 0.09 -10.76 12.16
CA ALA A 357 0.69 -9.47 11.81
C ALA A 357 -0.13 -8.32 12.39
N SER A 358 0.54 -7.31 12.93
CA SER A 358 -0.11 -6.16 13.57
C SER A 358 -0.47 -5.10 12.54
N PRO A 359 -1.53 -4.31 12.75
CA PRO A 359 -1.74 -3.09 11.97
C PRO A 359 -0.57 -2.12 12.16
N TYR A 360 -0.28 -1.32 11.12
CA TYR A 360 0.64 -0.20 11.27
C TYR A 360 0.16 0.74 12.39
N PRO A 361 1.02 1.18 13.32
CA PRO A 361 0.60 1.98 14.46
C PRO A 361 0.02 3.34 14.05
N MET A 362 -1.30 3.52 14.21
CA MET A 362 -2.00 4.78 13.88
C MET A 362 -1.96 5.73 15.08
N LEU A 363 -0.76 6.04 15.59
CA LEU A 363 -0.55 6.98 16.69
C LEU A 363 -0.21 8.38 16.13
N PRO A 364 -0.69 9.47 16.77
CA PRO A 364 -0.45 10.85 16.28
C PRO A 364 1.02 11.16 16.01
N TRP A 365 1.92 10.59 16.78
CA TRP A 365 3.35 10.82 16.70
C TRP A 365 4.13 9.76 15.91
N MET A 366 3.48 8.69 15.41
CA MET A 366 4.16 7.62 14.68
C MET A 366 4.81 8.11 13.37
N GLY A 367 4.21 9.10 12.71
CA GLY A 367 4.78 9.69 11.49
C GLY A 367 6.15 10.36 11.73
N ALA A 368 6.35 10.99 12.90
CA ALA A 368 7.66 11.54 13.28
C ALA A 368 8.70 10.43 13.53
N MET A 369 8.30 9.32 14.18
CA MET A 369 9.16 8.16 14.36
C MET A 369 9.53 7.52 13.01
N HIS A 370 8.56 7.32 12.14
CA HIS A 370 8.79 6.77 10.80
C HIS A 370 9.76 7.64 9.99
N GLY A 371 9.60 8.96 10.06
CA GLY A 371 10.51 9.91 9.41
C GLY A 371 11.94 9.80 9.94
N ALA A 372 12.11 9.69 11.26
CA ALA A 372 13.42 9.52 11.90
C ALA A 372 14.07 8.18 11.47
N LEU A 373 13.30 7.08 11.47
CA LEU A 373 13.79 5.78 10.98
C LEU A 373 14.27 5.86 9.53
N GLY A 374 13.47 6.49 8.67
CA GLY A 374 13.81 6.63 7.24
C GLY A 374 15.04 7.49 6.98
N ALA A 375 15.34 8.43 7.85
CA ALA A 375 16.50 9.31 7.73
C ALA A 375 17.79 8.62 8.20
N GLU A 376 17.76 7.94 9.36
CA GLU A 376 18.97 7.54 10.06
C GLU A 376 19.43 6.10 9.73
N VAL A 377 18.51 5.17 9.41
CA VAL A 377 18.86 3.75 9.18
C VAL A 377 19.89 3.55 8.07
N ALA A 378 19.91 4.43 7.06
CA ALA A 378 20.82 4.33 5.92
C ALA A 378 22.30 4.39 6.33
N ASP A 379 22.65 5.19 7.33
CA ASP A 379 24.03 5.33 7.79
C ASP A 379 24.59 4.06 8.40
N PHE A 380 23.78 3.32 9.18
CA PHE A 380 24.16 1.98 9.64
C PHE A 380 24.34 1.00 8.49
N LEU A 381 23.39 0.97 7.53
CA LEU A 381 23.46 0.05 6.41
C LEU A 381 24.70 0.29 5.54
N GLN A 382 25.15 1.52 5.41
CA GLN A 382 26.39 1.90 4.72
C GLN A 382 27.66 1.63 5.54
N GLY A 383 27.50 1.34 6.85
CA GLY A 383 28.62 1.10 7.77
C GLY A 383 29.27 2.36 8.31
N ASN A 384 28.58 3.50 8.28
CA ASN A 384 29.06 4.78 8.80
C ASN A 384 28.96 4.84 10.33
N GLU A 385 28.03 4.06 10.93
CA GLU A 385 27.73 4.08 12.37
C GLU A 385 27.53 2.68 12.93
N SER A 386 27.56 2.55 14.27
CA SER A 386 27.11 1.36 14.98
C SER A 386 25.59 1.33 15.10
N ALA A 387 24.99 0.14 15.31
CA ALA A 387 23.57 0.01 15.52
C ALA A 387 23.05 0.83 16.72
N GLU A 388 23.82 0.86 17.82
CA GLU A 388 23.47 1.62 19.02
C GLU A 388 23.49 3.12 18.77
N GLN A 389 24.47 3.62 17.98
CA GLN A 389 24.52 5.04 17.61
C GLN A 389 23.35 5.42 16.74
N THR A 390 23.08 4.65 15.67
CA THR A 390 21.92 4.87 14.78
C THR A 390 20.60 4.90 15.56
N LEU A 391 20.40 3.98 16.51
CA LEU A 391 19.17 3.97 17.33
C LEU A 391 19.10 5.18 18.26
N ALA A 392 20.24 5.66 18.78
CA ALA A 392 20.28 6.88 19.58
C ALA A 392 19.94 8.12 18.74
N ASP A 393 20.42 8.18 17.49
CA ASP A 393 20.14 9.27 16.56
C ASP A 393 18.69 9.26 16.08
N ILE A 394 18.11 8.07 15.84
CA ILE A 394 16.66 7.91 15.58
C ILE A 394 15.83 8.48 16.74
N GLU A 395 16.14 8.12 18.00
CA GLU A 395 15.40 8.64 19.16
C GLU A 395 15.60 10.15 19.34
N ALA A 396 16.77 10.69 19.04
CA ALA A 396 17.04 12.11 19.09
C ALA A 396 16.28 12.90 18.00
N ALA A 397 16.32 12.43 16.75
CA ALA A 397 15.61 13.02 15.63
C ALA A 397 14.09 12.98 15.86
N TYR A 398 13.57 11.84 16.31
CA TYR A 398 12.17 11.70 16.69
C TYR A 398 11.79 12.69 17.82
N THR A 399 12.58 12.75 18.89
CA THR A 399 12.29 13.61 20.05
C THR A 399 12.23 15.07 19.64
N ALA A 400 13.15 15.53 18.78
CA ALA A 400 13.13 16.89 18.23
C ALA A 400 11.82 17.17 17.45
N ALA A 401 11.46 16.28 16.52
CA ALA A 401 10.26 16.42 15.71
C ALA A 401 8.96 16.32 16.53
N ALA A 402 8.92 15.42 17.53
CA ALA A 402 7.76 15.25 18.41
C ALA A 402 7.56 16.44 19.34
N THR A 403 8.66 17.04 19.84
CA THR A 403 8.62 18.26 20.66
C THR A 403 8.14 19.46 19.85
N GLU A 404 8.64 19.64 18.62
CA GLU A 404 8.19 20.71 17.72
C GLU A 404 6.67 20.65 17.46
N LYS A 405 6.13 19.43 17.35
CA LYS A 405 4.69 19.18 17.14
C LYS A 405 3.87 19.15 18.43
N GLY A 406 4.48 19.29 19.59
CA GLY A 406 3.80 19.31 20.90
C GLY A 406 3.32 17.93 21.38
N PHE A 407 3.94 16.84 20.92
CA PHE A 407 3.66 15.49 21.41
C PHE A 407 4.49 15.12 22.65
N LEU A 408 5.65 15.81 22.83
CA LEU A 408 6.56 15.69 23.95
C LEU A 408 6.79 17.05 24.62
#